data_0444ba195ce0243cdb08f27d05491e2c
#
_entry.id   0444ba195ce0243cdb08f27d05491e2c
#
_cell.length_a   1.000
_cell.length_b   1.000
_cell.length_c   1.000
_cell.angle_alpha   90.00
_cell.angle_beta   90.00
_cell.angle_gamma   90.00
#
_symmetry.space_group_name_H-M   'P 1'
#
loop_
_entity.id
_entity.type
_entity.pdbx_description
1 polymer ?
#
loop_
_entity_poly.entity_id
_entity_poly.type
_entity_poly.pdbx_seq_one_letter_code
_entity_poly.pdbx_strand_id
1 'polypeptide(L)'
;MDAKKKNRLCAISYYNTDFQLQTRMLMQKITLIAAYSANRCIGINNTMPWHLPEDFAFFKTYTTGKPVVMGRKTWESLPKKPLPGRRNIVITRQSDYLAEGAETVSELEEALALCADAEEIIIMGGAQIYAQALPYATDLRLTEVSLDVSGDAFFPEFSSDEWKEQLRETLISEKGIGYAFVHYVRR
;
A
#
# COMPACT_ATOMS: atom_id res chain seq x y z
N MET A 1 -32.86 -22.60 30.57
CA MET A 1 -32.44 -22.13 29.21
C MET A 1 -31.06 -22.63 28.97
N ASP A 2 -30.90 -23.55 28.05
CA ASP A 2 -29.83 -24.54 27.94
C ASP A 2 -28.49 -23.95 27.51
N ALA A 3 -27.41 -24.18 28.29
CA ALA A 3 -26.03 -23.71 28.03
C ALA A 3 -25.50 -24.17 26.65
N LYS A 4 -25.99 -25.32 26.13
CA LYS A 4 -25.68 -25.81 24.78
C LYS A 4 -26.24 -24.93 23.66
N LYS A 5 -27.38 -24.24 23.90
CA LYS A 5 -27.96 -23.30 22.91
C LYS A 5 -27.20 -21.98 22.85
N LYS A 6 -26.64 -21.53 23.98
CA LYS A 6 -25.82 -20.31 24.05
C LYS A 6 -24.47 -20.48 23.35
N ASN A 7 -23.82 -21.66 23.47
CA ASN A 7 -22.55 -21.94 22.78
C ASN A 7 -22.73 -22.11 21.28
N ARG A 8 -23.83 -22.64 20.77
CA ARG A 8 -24.11 -22.74 19.33
C ARG A 8 -24.37 -21.37 18.69
N LEU A 9 -25.08 -20.49 19.37
CA LEU A 9 -25.34 -19.13 18.88
C LEU A 9 -24.06 -18.27 18.85
N CYS A 10 -23.17 -18.45 19.83
CA CYS A 10 -21.89 -17.80 19.88
C CYS A 10 -20.95 -18.26 18.72
N ALA A 11 -20.87 -19.58 18.50
CA ALA A 11 -20.08 -20.16 17.41
C ALA A 11 -20.58 -19.70 16.02
N ILE A 12 -21.88 -19.69 15.77
CA ILE A 12 -22.48 -19.22 14.51
C ILE A 12 -22.24 -17.73 14.31
N SER A 13 -22.22 -16.93 15.38
CA SER A 13 -21.88 -15.49 15.30
C SER A 13 -20.43 -15.27 14.91
N TYR A 14 -19.48 -16.03 15.46
CA TYR A 14 -18.06 -15.95 15.09
C TYR A 14 -17.82 -16.38 13.63
N TYR A 15 -18.39 -17.49 13.19
CA TYR A 15 -18.26 -17.95 11.79
C TYR A 15 -18.88 -16.96 10.78
N ASN A 16 -20.00 -16.33 11.13
CA ASN A 16 -20.59 -15.30 10.26
C ASN A 16 -19.75 -14.02 10.19
N THR A 17 -19.10 -13.63 11.29
CA THR A 17 -18.27 -12.43 11.33
C THR A 17 -16.98 -12.63 10.52
N ASP A 18 -16.32 -13.78 10.66
CA ASP A 18 -15.12 -14.12 9.88
C ASP A 18 -15.42 -14.26 8.38
N PHE A 19 -16.53 -14.92 8.05
CA PHE A 19 -16.96 -15.08 6.66
C PHE A 19 -17.33 -13.72 6.01
N GLN A 20 -18.01 -12.85 6.74
CA GLN A 20 -18.35 -11.51 6.29
C GLN A 20 -17.10 -10.63 6.12
N LEU A 21 -16.13 -10.71 7.04
CA LEU A 21 -14.86 -10.03 6.95
C LEU A 21 -14.04 -10.53 5.75
N GLN A 22 -13.91 -11.84 5.56
CA GLN A 22 -13.23 -12.42 4.41
C GLN A 22 -13.90 -12.06 3.09
N THR A 23 -15.24 -12.10 3.01
CA THR A 23 -15.99 -11.72 1.80
C THR A 23 -15.84 -10.24 1.51
N ARG A 24 -15.79 -9.38 2.52
CA ARG A 24 -15.59 -7.94 2.38
C ARG A 24 -14.16 -7.59 1.96
N MET A 25 -13.15 -8.30 2.49
CA MET A 25 -11.75 -8.18 2.05
C MET A 25 -11.55 -8.60 0.59
N LEU A 26 -12.33 -9.58 0.09
CA LEU A 26 -12.30 -10.02 -1.32
C LEU A 26 -12.91 -8.98 -2.27
N MET A 27 -13.71 -8.03 -1.78
CA MET A 27 -14.33 -6.97 -2.58
C MET A 27 -13.68 -5.59 -2.36
N GLN A 28 -12.81 -5.46 -1.35
CA GLN A 28 -12.16 -4.19 -1.02
C GLN A 28 -11.02 -3.91 -1.98
N LYS A 29 -10.97 -2.69 -2.49
CA LYS A 29 -9.89 -2.26 -3.35
C LYS A 29 -8.62 -2.04 -2.52
N ILE A 30 -7.56 -2.78 -2.84
CA ILE A 30 -6.24 -2.65 -2.24
C ILE A 30 -5.28 -2.23 -3.36
N THR A 31 -4.80 -0.99 -3.27
CA THR A 31 -3.93 -0.40 -4.28
C THR A 31 -2.51 -0.24 -3.75
N LEU A 32 -1.54 -0.84 -4.44
CA LEU A 32 -0.13 -0.52 -4.23
C LEU A 32 0.21 0.71 -5.07
N ILE A 33 0.76 1.75 -4.44
CA ILE A 33 1.24 2.95 -5.12
C ILE A 33 2.76 3.08 -4.92
N ALA A 34 3.52 3.17 -6.01
CA ALA A 34 4.97 3.27 -5.97
C ALA A 34 5.52 4.01 -7.19
N ALA A 35 6.65 4.69 -7.01
CA ALA A 35 7.54 5.05 -8.10
C ALA A 35 8.77 4.14 -8.07
N TYR A 36 9.21 3.64 -9.22
CA TYR A 36 10.41 2.81 -9.35
C TYR A 36 11.16 3.07 -10.67
N SER A 37 12.46 2.84 -10.64
CA SER A 37 13.33 2.95 -11.82
C SER A 37 13.24 1.71 -12.73
N ALA A 38 13.87 1.75 -13.89
CA ALA A 38 13.85 0.68 -14.89
C ALA A 38 14.23 -0.69 -14.30
N ASN A 39 15.11 -0.74 -13.30
CA ASN A 39 15.49 -1.94 -12.57
C ASN A 39 14.64 -2.21 -11.30
N ARG A 40 13.48 -1.57 -11.19
CA ARG A 40 12.53 -1.65 -10.06
C ARG A 40 13.07 -1.14 -8.71
N CYS A 41 14.17 -0.39 -8.71
CA CYS A 41 14.63 0.28 -7.49
C CYS A 41 13.61 1.33 -7.05
N ILE A 42 13.26 1.32 -5.75
CA ILE A 42 12.36 2.29 -5.10
C ILE A 42 13.10 3.19 -4.12
N GLY A 43 14.35 2.88 -3.80
CA GLY A 43 15.11 3.65 -2.84
C GLY A 43 16.53 3.18 -2.62
N ILE A 44 17.31 4.08 -2.02
CA ILE A 44 18.65 3.85 -1.51
C ILE A 44 18.80 4.62 -0.20
N ASN A 45 19.31 3.98 0.85
CA ASN A 45 19.51 4.59 2.18
C ASN A 45 18.25 5.31 2.71
N ASN A 46 17.08 4.71 2.56
CA ASN A 46 15.75 5.25 2.91
C ASN A 46 15.38 6.56 2.19
N THR A 47 15.99 6.87 1.05
CA THR A 47 15.65 8.02 0.20
C THR A 47 15.35 7.57 -1.23
N MET A 48 14.54 8.34 -1.95
CA MET A 48 14.35 8.12 -3.39
C MET A 48 15.53 8.71 -4.16
N PRO A 49 16.15 7.96 -5.11
CA PRO A 49 17.33 8.41 -5.83
C PRO A 49 17.03 9.42 -6.96
N TRP A 50 15.80 9.87 -7.10
CA TRP A 50 15.34 10.89 -8.04
C TRP A 50 14.42 11.90 -7.35
N HIS A 51 14.25 13.03 -8.03
CA HIS A 51 13.28 14.04 -7.62
C HIS A 51 12.32 14.30 -8.78
N LEU A 52 11.06 13.90 -8.61
CA LEU A 52 9.99 13.99 -9.60
C LEU A 52 8.75 14.65 -8.95
N PRO A 53 8.64 15.99 -9.00
CA PRO A 53 7.52 16.73 -8.39
C PRO A 53 6.16 16.27 -8.91
N GLU A 54 6.08 15.87 -10.16
CA GLU A 54 4.87 15.38 -10.82
C GLU A 54 4.34 14.10 -10.15
N ASP A 55 5.24 13.20 -9.77
CA ASP A 55 4.89 11.99 -9.03
C ASP A 55 4.40 12.32 -7.62
N PHE A 56 5.02 13.26 -6.93
CA PHE A 56 4.55 13.72 -5.63
C PHE A 56 3.16 14.34 -5.71
N ALA A 57 2.87 15.12 -6.75
CA ALA A 57 1.56 15.71 -6.99
C ALA A 57 0.50 14.62 -7.27
N PHE A 58 0.84 13.65 -8.12
CA PHE A 58 0.00 12.49 -8.40
C PHE A 58 -0.28 11.70 -7.14
N PHE A 59 0.76 11.33 -6.38
CA PHE A 59 0.65 10.61 -5.11
C PHE A 59 -0.28 11.34 -4.13
N LYS A 60 -0.07 12.64 -3.93
CA LYS A 60 -0.90 13.45 -3.04
C LYS A 60 -2.36 13.43 -3.47
N THR A 61 -2.64 13.70 -4.73
CA THR A 61 -4.00 13.76 -5.27
C THR A 61 -4.70 12.40 -5.16
N TYR A 62 -4.00 11.32 -5.51
CA TYR A 62 -4.57 9.97 -5.52
C TYR A 62 -4.88 9.44 -4.13
N THR A 63 -4.03 9.75 -3.14
CA THR A 63 -4.13 9.16 -1.78
C THR A 63 -4.93 10.00 -0.79
N THR A 64 -5.17 11.28 -1.07
CA THR A 64 -5.94 12.16 -0.16
C THR A 64 -7.35 11.61 0.07
N GLY A 65 -7.78 11.56 1.33
CA GLY A 65 -9.08 11.02 1.74
C GLY A 65 -9.11 9.51 1.95
N LYS A 66 -8.01 8.80 1.65
CA LYS A 66 -7.92 7.34 1.77
C LYS A 66 -6.98 6.93 2.91
N PRO A 67 -7.18 5.77 3.56
CA PRO A 67 -6.19 5.23 4.48
C PRO A 67 -4.92 4.85 3.72
N VAL A 68 -3.76 5.18 4.33
CA VAL A 68 -2.43 4.87 3.80
C VAL A 68 -1.70 3.98 4.78
N VAL A 69 -1.20 2.85 4.29
CA VAL A 69 -0.47 1.84 5.05
C VAL A 69 0.97 1.80 4.60
N MET A 70 1.91 1.83 5.54
CA MET A 70 3.34 1.84 5.26
C MET A 70 4.14 1.16 6.36
N GLY A 71 5.34 0.70 6.04
CA GLY A 71 6.29 0.23 7.02
C GLY A 71 6.98 1.38 7.77
N ARG A 72 7.49 1.10 8.98
CA ARG A 72 8.16 2.08 9.84
C ARG A 72 9.26 2.88 9.11
N LYS A 73 10.12 2.24 8.33
CA LYS A 73 11.19 2.95 7.60
C LYS A 73 10.65 3.96 6.58
N THR A 74 9.56 3.62 5.91
CA THR A 74 8.88 4.55 5.00
C THR A 74 8.28 5.72 5.77
N TRP A 75 7.64 5.46 6.91
CA TRP A 75 7.14 6.51 7.80
C TRP A 75 8.26 7.45 8.26
N GLU A 76 9.39 6.90 8.70
CA GLU A 76 10.54 7.68 9.15
C GLU A 76 11.14 8.56 8.05
N SER A 77 11.12 8.10 6.79
CA SER A 77 11.63 8.83 5.62
C SER A 77 10.73 9.96 5.14
N LEU A 78 9.48 10.03 5.59
CA LEU A 78 8.56 11.08 5.17
C LEU A 78 9.03 12.46 5.66
N PRO A 79 9.15 13.46 4.77
CA PRO A 79 9.57 14.82 5.14
C PRO A 79 8.55 15.54 6.01
N LYS A 80 7.27 15.17 5.86
CA LYS A 80 6.15 15.68 6.67
C LYS A 80 5.25 14.52 7.06
N LYS A 81 5.02 14.35 8.36
CA LYS A 81 4.17 13.31 8.93
C LYS A 81 3.38 13.84 10.13
N PRO A 82 2.13 13.36 10.37
CA PRO A 82 1.41 12.45 9.49
C PRO A 82 1.10 13.07 8.11
N LEU A 83 0.79 12.22 7.13
CA LEU A 83 0.31 12.70 5.83
C LEU A 83 -1.09 13.30 6.01
N PRO A 84 -1.29 14.60 5.76
CA PRO A 84 -2.54 15.29 6.08
C PRO A 84 -3.71 14.77 5.21
N GLY A 85 -4.92 14.77 5.80
CA GLY A 85 -6.15 14.35 5.13
C GLY A 85 -6.21 12.84 4.82
N ARG A 86 -5.41 12.03 5.54
CA ARG A 86 -5.34 10.57 5.39
C ARG A 86 -5.26 9.90 6.74
N ARG A 87 -5.86 8.74 6.90
CA ARG A 87 -5.62 7.86 8.02
C ARG A 87 -4.26 7.19 7.79
N ASN A 88 -3.29 7.43 8.67
CA ASN A 88 -1.93 6.91 8.54
C ASN A 88 -1.78 5.66 9.41
N ILE A 89 -1.34 4.55 8.84
CA ILE A 89 -1.12 3.28 9.54
C ILE A 89 0.31 2.81 9.28
N VAL A 90 1.03 2.54 10.35
CA VAL A 90 2.44 2.16 10.32
C VAL A 90 2.61 0.73 10.82
N ILE A 91 3.15 -0.13 9.97
CA ILE A 91 3.47 -1.52 10.32
C ILE A 91 4.88 -1.57 10.91
N THR A 92 4.99 -2.07 12.14
CA THR A 92 6.26 -2.24 12.85
C THR A 92 6.22 -3.40 13.82
N ARG A 93 7.31 -4.17 13.90
CA ARG A 93 7.51 -5.23 14.91
C ARG A 93 8.03 -4.70 16.25
N GLN A 94 8.31 -3.40 16.35
CA GLN A 94 8.71 -2.74 17.59
C GLN A 94 7.45 -2.38 18.38
N SER A 95 7.17 -3.09 19.46
CA SER A 95 5.96 -2.93 20.27
C SER A 95 5.88 -1.58 21.00
N ASP A 96 7.01 -0.94 21.25
CA ASP A 96 7.13 0.35 21.94
C ASP A 96 7.29 1.54 20.96
N TYR A 97 7.20 1.29 19.64
CA TYR A 97 7.32 2.33 18.64
C TYR A 97 6.06 3.22 18.60
N LEU A 98 6.27 4.51 18.78
CA LEU A 98 5.22 5.53 18.70
C LEU A 98 5.36 6.30 17.39
N ALA A 99 4.36 6.19 16.50
CA ALA A 99 4.23 7.00 15.31
C ALA A 99 3.25 8.14 15.61
N GLU A 100 3.76 9.32 15.98
CA GLU A 100 2.90 10.44 16.35
C GLU A 100 1.94 10.84 15.23
N GLY A 101 0.64 10.76 15.51
CA GLY A 101 -0.42 11.05 14.54
C GLY A 101 -0.73 9.91 13.55
N ALA A 102 -0.22 8.71 13.81
CA ALA A 102 -0.54 7.50 13.07
C ALA A 102 -0.92 6.35 14.02
N GLU A 103 -1.63 5.36 13.48
CA GLU A 103 -1.89 4.11 14.17
C GLU A 103 -0.74 3.12 13.89
N THR A 104 -0.33 2.35 14.91
CA THR A 104 0.72 1.34 14.75
C THR A 104 0.13 -0.06 14.91
N VAL A 105 0.56 -0.96 14.03
CA VAL A 105 0.19 -2.38 14.04
C VAL A 105 1.41 -3.25 13.80
N SER A 106 1.34 -4.52 14.16
CA SER A 106 2.47 -5.46 14.01
C SER A 106 2.53 -6.12 12.63
N GLU A 107 1.39 -6.30 11.98
CA GLU A 107 1.22 -7.09 10.76
C GLU A 107 0.32 -6.39 9.73
N LEU A 108 0.44 -6.81 8.46
CA LEU A 108 -0.34 -6.26 7.36
C LEU A 108 -1.83 -6.54 7.52
N GLU A 109 -2.18 -7.74 7.97
CA GLU A 109 -3.56 -8.18 8.16
C GLU A 109 -4.30 -7.31 9.18
N GLU A 110 -3.62 -6.90 10.25
CA GLU A 110 -4.17 -5.95 11.23
C GLU A 110 -4.43 -4.58 10.58
N ALA A 111 -3.48 -4.09 9.75
CA ALA A 111 -3.64 -2.84 9.03
C ALA A 111 -4.85 -2.88 8.08
N LEU A 112 -5.02 -3.97 7.34
CA LEU A 112 -6.16 -4.16 6.44
C LEU A 112 -7.48 -4.24 7.22
N ALA A 113 -7.51 -4.96 8.34
CA ALA A 113 -8.68 -5.07 9.20
C ALA A 113 -9.11 -3.72 9.79
N LEU A 114 -8.16 -2.87 10.20
CA LEU A 114 -8.43 -1.51 10.67
C LEU A 114 -9.08 -0.63 9.61
N CYS A 115 -8.88 -0.94 8.32
CA CYS A 115 -9.39 -0.18 7.19
C CYS A 115 -10.57 -0.89 6.49
N ALA A 116 -11.19 -1.88 7.12
CA ALA A 116 -12.25 -2.69 6.50
C ALA A 116 -13.50 -1.89 6.08
N ASP A 117 -13.68 -0.67 6.59
CA ASP A 117 -14.75 0.26 6.24
C ASP A 117 -14.43 1.17 5.04
N ALA A 118 -13.16 1.24 4.63
CA ALA A 118 -12.73 2.06 3.51
C ALA A 118 -13.06 1.40 2.16
N GLU A 119 -13.41 2.20 1.16
CA GLU A 119 -13.61 1.73 -0.22
C GLU A 119 -12.30 1.28 -0.87
N GLU A 120 -11.21 1.95 -0.56
CA GLU A 120 -9.88 1.68 -1.09
C GLU A 120 -8.82 1.89 -0.01
N ILE A 121 -7.91 0.93 0.12
CA ILE A 121 -6.73 1.01 0.99
C ILE A 121 -5.50 1.23 0.11
N ILE A 122 -4.65 2.18 0.49
CA ILE A 122 -3.42 2.49 -0.22
C ILE A 122 -2.22 1.92 0.53
N ILE A 123 -1.46 1.05 -0.12
CA ILE A 123 -0.18 0.53 0.36
C ILE A 123 0.93 1.36 -0.29
N MET A 124 1.72 2.06 0.52
CA MET A 124 2.77 2.95 0.02
C MET A 124 4.21 2.51 0.38
N GLY A 125 4.36 1.26 0.77
CA GLY A 125 5.67 0.64 0.90
C GLY A 125 6.21 0.55 2.32
N GLY A 126 7.52 0.29 2.54
CA GLY A 126 8.57 -0.02 1.53
C GLY A 126 8.54 -1.48 1.00
N ALA A 127 9.69 -1.90 0.49
CA ALA A 127 9.85 -3.16 -0.25
C ALA A 127 9.20 -4.37 0.42
N GLN A 128 9.43 -4.57 1.72
CA GLN A 128 8.85 -5.71 2.46
C GLN A 128 7.32 -5.62 2.55
N ILE A 129 6.77 -4.42 2.71
CA ILE A 129 5.32 -4.22 2.79
C ILE A 129 4.68 -4.42 1.41
N TYR A 130 5.32 -3.94 0.33
CA TYR A 130 4.86 -4.23 -1.03
C TYR A 130 4.84 -5.74 -1.32
N ALA A 131 5.91 -6.45 -0.96
CA ALA A 131 5.99 -7.90 -1.17
C ALA A 131 4.89 -8.68 -0.42
N GLN A 132 4.59 -8.28 0.83
CA GLN A 132 3.52 -8.88 1.62
C GLN A 132 2.13 -8.52 1.08
N ALA A 133 1.94 -7.29 0.61
CA ALA A 133 0.64 -6.80 0.16
C ALA A 133 0.29 -7.18 -1.28
N LEU A 134 1.29 -7.51 -2.11
CA LEU A 134 1.07 -7.85 -3.53
C LEU A 134 0.05 -8.98 -3.73
N PRO A 135 0.03 -10.08 -2.94
CA PRO A 135 -1.00 -11.12 -3.07
C PRO A 135 -2.44 -10.64 -2.80
N TYR A 136 -2.61 -9.62 -1.97
CA TYR A 136 -3.92 -9.05 -1.62
C TYR A 136 -4.35 -7.91 -2.55
N ALA A 137 -3.41 -7.35 -3.31
CA ALA A 137 -3.65 -6.17 -4.13
C ALA A 137 -4.59 -6.46 -5.30
N THR A 138 -5.48 -5.53 -5.56
CA THR A 138 -6.38 -5.52 -6.73
C THR A 138 -5.88 -4.60 -7.83
N ASP A 139 -5.13 -3.57 -7.45
CA ASP A 139 -4.62 -2.51 -8.33
C ASP A 139 -3.17 -2.16 -8.02
N LEU A 140 -2.41 -1.82 -9.07
CA LEU A 140 -1.09 -1.19 -8.95
C LEU A 140 -1.16 0.17 -9.64
N ARG A 141 -0.80 1.22 -8.92
CA ARG A 141 -0.60 2.59 -9.44
C ARG A 141 0.88 2.90 -9.40
N LEU A 142 1.54 2.72 -10.53
CA LEU A 142 3.00 2.75 -10.62
C LEU A 142 3.47 3.94 -11.44
N THR A 143 4.51 4.59 -10.95
CA THR A 143 5.27 5.57 -11.72
C THR A 143 6.57 4.91 -12.15
N GLU A 144 6.65 4.52 -13.41
CA GLU A 144 7.84 3.93 -14.02
C GLU A 144 8.78 5.06 -14.45
N VAL A 145 9.92 5.19 -13.80
CA VAL A 145 10.91 6.24 -14.08
C VAL A 145 12.00 5.68 -14.98
N SER A 146 12.25 6.35 -16.12
CA SER A 146 13.23 5.92 -17.14
C SER A 146 14.67 6.23 -16.70
N LEU A 147 15.06 5.74 -15.55
CA LEU A 147 16.40 5.81 -14.99
C LEU A 147 16.85 4.40 -14.60
N ASP A 148 18.13 4.15 -14.71
CA ASP A 148 18.77 2.97 -14.11
C ASP A 148 19.63 3.46 -12.93
N VAL A 149 19.24 3.09 -11.72
CA VAL A 149 19.86 3.59 -10.49
C VAL A 149 20.19 2.43 -9.55
N SER A 150 21.36 2.50 -8.95
CA SER A 150 21.72 1.58 -7.88
C SER A 150 20.90 1.90 -6.64
N GLY A 151 20.45 0.85 -5.93
CA GLY A 151 19.67 1.01 -4.71
C GLY A 151 19.69 -0.25 -3.86
N ASP A 152 19.03 -0.16 -2.70
CA ASP A 152 18.95 -1.23 -1.69
C ASP A 152 17.50 -1.69 -1.42
N ALA A 153 16.54 -1.02 -2.02
CA ALA A 153 15.13 -1.35 -1.90
C ALA A 153 14.49 -1.43 -3.30
N PHE A 154 13.72 -2.49 -3.54
CA PHE A 154 13.13 -2.78 -4.84
C PHE A 154 11.64 -3.10 -4.71
N PHE A 155 10.87 -2.70 -5.71
CA PHE A 155 9.48 -3.14 -5.87
C PHE A 155 9.47 -4.64 -6.24
N PRO A 156 8.55 -5.45 -5.70
CA PRO A 156 8.47 -6.88 -6.01
C PRO A 156 8.19 -7.12 -7.50
N GLU A 157 8.62 -8.28 -7.98
CA GLU A 157 8.24 -8.75 -9.31
C GLU A 157 6.75 -9.09 -9.35
N PHE A 158 6.14 -8.79 -10.48
CA PHE A 158 4.76 -9.18 -10.78
C PHE A 158 4.65 -9.61 -12.24
N SER A 159 3.75 -10.55 -12.51
CA SER A 159 3.64 -11.17 -13.83
C SER A 159 2.52 -10.54 -14.65
N SER A 160 2.73 -10.42 -15.97
CA SER A 160 1.67 -10.07 -16.93
C SER A 160 0.55 -11.11 -17.00
N ASP A 161 0.78 -12.35 -16.51
CA ASP A 161 -0.26 -13.37 -16.42
C ASP A 161 -1.26 -13.08 -15.31
N GLU A 162 -0.82 -12.40 -14.23
CA GLU A 162 -1.65 -12.02 -13.11
C GLU A 162 -2.19 -10.58 -13.21
N TRP A 163 -1.47 -9.72 -13.94
CA TRP A 163 -1.76 -8.30 -14.01
C TRP A 163 -2.01 -7.83 -15.45
N LYS A 164 -3.05 -7.03 -15.63
CA LYS A 164 -3.39 -6.41 -16.91
C LYS A 164 -3.10 -4.91 -16.84
N GLU A 165 -2.27 -4.40 -17.74
CA GLU A 165 -2.14 -2.96 -17.94
C GLU A 165 -3.47 -2.40 -18.47
N GLN A 166 -4.05 -1.46 -17.73
CA GLN A 166 -5.31 -0.81 -18.09
C GLN A 166 -5.09 0.58 -18.66
N LEU A 167 -4.07 1.28 -18.17
CA LEU A 167 -3.74 2.63 -18.61
C LEU A 167 -2.24 2.85 -18.52
N ARG A 168 -1.67 3.53 -19.52
CA ARG A 168 -0.30 4.04 -19.51
C ARG A 168 -0.29 5.46 -20.06
N GLU A 169 0.28 6.39 -19.31
CA GLU A 169 0.55 7.76 -19.75
C GLU A 169 2.04 8.03 -19.64
N THR A 170 2.71 8.18 -20.78
CA THR A 170 4.17 8.44 -20.86
C THR A 170 4.42 9.92 -20.99
N LEU A 171 5.29 10.44 -20.14
CA LEU A 171 5.56 11.87 -19.96
C LEU A 171 7.08 12.11 -19.84
N ILE A 172 7.46 13.38 -19.93
CA ILE A 172 8.81 13.86 -19.65
C ILE A 172 8.68 14.97 -18.60
N SER A 173 9.43 14.86 -17.51
CA SER A 173 9.45 15.86 -16.44
C SER A 173 10.10 17.16 -16.91
N GLU A 174 9.90 18.25 -16.16
CA GLU A 174 10.57 19.54 -16.42
C GLU A 174 12.11 19.42 -16.46
N LYS A 175 12.66 18.42 -15.77
CA LYS A 175 14.11 18.15 -15.76
C LYS A 175 14.56 17.16 -16.85
N GLY A 176 13.68 16.79 -17.79
CA GLY A 176 14.00 15.87 -18.87
C GLY A 176 14.03 14.39 -18.48
N ILE A 177 13.52 14.02 -17.30
CA ILE A 177 13.41 12.62 -16.89
C ILE A 177 12.16 12.03 -17.52
N GLY A 178 12.30 10.98 -18.32
CA GLY A 178 11.18 10.20 -18.83
C GLY A 178 10.50 9.41 -17.72
N TYR A 179 9.19 9.37 -17.69
CA TYR A 179 8.42 8.56 -16.76
C TYR A 179 7.06 8.19 -17.34
N ALA A 180 6.42 7.18 -16.77
CA ALA A 180 5.06 6.82 -17.13
C ALA A 180 4.22 6.57 -15.87
N PHE A 181 3.01 7.12 -15.83
CA PHE A 181 1.98 6.68 -14.91
C PHE A 181 1.28 5.46 -15.48
N VAL A 182 1.31 4.36 -14.73
CA VAL A 182 0.76 3.08 -15.19
C VAL A 182 -0.25 2.56 -14.17
N HIS A 183 -1.39 2.09 -14.67
CA HIS A 183 -2.40 1.41 -13.89
C HIS A 183 -2.50 -0.04 -14.33
N TYR A 184 -2.21 -0.95 -13.41
CA TYR A 184 -2.46 -2.37 -13.58
C TYR A 184 -3.63 -2.79 -12.71
N VAL A 185 -4.45 -3.70 -13.22
CA VAL A 185 -5.52 -4.37 -12.47
C VAL A 185 -5.27 -5.87 -12.45
N ARG A 186 -5.63 -6.52 -11.36
CA ARG A 186 -5.52 -7.97 -11.25
C ARG A 186 -6.47 -8.65 -12.25
N ARG A 187 -6.03 -9.75 -12.85
CA ARG A 187 -6.81 -10.55 -13.81
C ARG A 187 -7.84 -11.45 -13.10
#